data_95591569ed0a56f56341c4f8057c6892
#
_entry.id   95591569ed0a56f56341c4f8057c6892
#
_cell.length_a   1.000
_cell.length_b   1.000
_cell.length_c   1.000
_cell.angle_alpha   90.00
_cell.angle_beta   90.00
_cell.angle_gamma   90.00
#
_symmetry.space_group_name_H-M   'P 1'
#
loop_
_entity.id
_entity.type
_entity.pdbx_description
1 polymer ?
#
loop_
_entity_poly.entity_id
_entity_poly.type
_entity_poly.pdbx_seq_one_letter_code
_entity_poly.pdbx_strand_id
1 'polypeptide(L)'
;MSSGRHALIAIAAWAILSVIGIVLVVGQQIMPEIASHEAEVENHAFVILTAVSVPVLMFVVVGMAYTALRFRARDGRDDAPAIHGHSSLQIGWLVVTTLMVIGLFIYGAFGLVEIRGAQQADYEILVHGKQWQWSFDYPAAHKTSKELYVPVGQRVHLVIDSNDAIHSLWLPSLGVKQDAVPGRPTEAYITPTEEGTYSVMCAELCGFGHTIMTTTVTVASQSELDSWLADQDPMKE
;
A
#
# COMPACT_ATOMS: atom_id res chain seq x y z
N MET A 1 -37.04 4.23 28.89
CA MET A 1 -35.78 5.01 28.73
C MET A 1 -36.04 6.12 27.72
N SER A 2 -35.63 7.38 28.01
CA SER A 2 -35.79 8.49 27.07
C SER A 2 -34.99 8.28 25.77
N SER A 3 -35.49 8.79 24.65
CA SER A 3 -34.81 8.71 23.34
C SER A 3 -33.33 9.17 23.40
N GLY A 4 -33.04 10.17 24.22
CA GLY A 4 -31.69 10.69 24.44
C GLY A 4 -30.70 9.67 25.08
N ARG A 5 -31.17 8.81 26.00
CA ARG A 5 -30.30 7.77 26.59
C ARG A 5 -29.86 6.73 25.57
N HIS A 6 -30.73 6.34 24.64
CA HIS A 6 -30.39 5.39 23.59
C HIS A 6 -29.38 5.99 22.59
N ALA A 7 -29.56 7.27 22.24
CA ALA A 7 -28.60 7.97 21.37
C ALA A 7 -27.20 8.07 22.03
N LEU A 8 -27.15 8.41 23.32
CA LEU A 8 -25.89 8.47 24.06
C LEU A 8 -25.18 7.10 24.15
N ILE A 9 -25.94 6.01 24.34
CA ILE A 9 -25.37 4.66 24.34
C ILE A 9 -24.78 4.31 22.96
N ALA A 10 -25.48 4.64 21.87
CA ALA A 10 -24.99 4.40 20.52
C ALA A 10 -23.72 5.21 20.21
N ILE A 11 -23.68 6.50 20.59
CA ILE A 11 -22.51 7.37 20.43
C ILE A 11 -21.32 6.82 21.25
N ALA A 12 -21.55 6.43 22.51
CA ALA A 12 -20.51 5.86 23.36
C ALA A 12 -19.98 4.55 22.80
N ALA A 13 -20.86 3.66 22.32
CA ALA A 13 -20.48 2.42 21.67
C ALA A 13 -19.64 2.68 20.41
N TRP A 14 -20.06 3.61 19.57
CA TRP A 14 -19.31 4.04 18.39
C TRP A 14 -17.91 4.55 18.75
N ALA A 15 -17.81 5.45 19.72
CA ALA A 15 -16.52 6.02 20.14
C ALA A 15 -15.59 4.94 20.70
N ILE A 16 -16.11 4.07 21.59
CA ILE A 16 -15.30 2.98 22.21
C ILE A 16 -14.82 2.00 21.12
N LEU A 17 -15.72 1.53 20.26
CA LEU A 17 -15.36 0.58 19.20
C LEU A 17 -14.40 1.20 18.17
N SER A 18 -14.52 2.49 17.88
CA SER A 18 -13.58 3.22 17.02
C SER A 18 -12.19 3.28 17.65
N VAL A 19 -12.08 3.62 18.93
CA VAL A 19 -10.78 3.64 19.65
C VAL A 19 -10.17 2.24 19.68
N ILE A 20 -10.95 1.22 20.04
CA ILE A 20 -10.47 -0.17 20.06
C ILE A 20 -9.99 -0.58 18.68
N GLY A 21 -10.76 -0.30 17.63
CA GLY A 21 -10.41 -0.64 16.25
C GLY A 21 -9.14 0.06 15.78
N ILE A 22 -8.97 1.35 16.07
CA ILE A 22 -7.73 2.10 15.74
C ILE A 22 -6.54 1.49 16.49
N VAL A 23 -6.64 1.25 17.80
CA VAL A 23 -5.55 0.68 18.61
C VAL A 23 -5.16 -0.71 18.10
N LEU A 24 -6.13 -1.55 17.74
CA LEU A 24 -5.86 -2.89 17.20
C LEU A 24 -5.15 -2.83 15.84
N VAL A 25 -5.52 -1.91 14.95
CA VAL A 25 -4.91 -1.82 13.62
C VAL A 25 -3.56 -1.12 13.66
N VAL A 26 -3.46 0.02 14.34
CA VAL A 26 -2.21 0.79 14.45
C VAL A 26 -1.19 0.09 15.35
N GLY A 27 -1.65 -0.64 16.38
CA GLY A 27 -0.79 -1.39 17.30
C GLY A 27 -0.27 -2.72 16.76
N GLN A 28 -0.76 -3.18 15.62
CA GLN A 28 -0.27 -4.39 14.93
C GLN A 28 0.67 -3.99 13.79
N GLN A 29 1.78 -4.70 13.67
CA GLN A 29 2.68 -4.57 12.52
C GLN A 29 2.07 -5.34 11.34
N ILE A 30 1.07 -4.73 10.67
CA ILE A 30 0.33 -5.35 9.57
C ILE A 30 1.12 -5.23 8.27
N MET A 31 1.86 -4.14 8.11
CA MET A 31 2.71 -3.90 6.94
C MET A 31 4.01 -4.72 7.07
N PRO A 32 4.63 -5.11 5.95
CA PRO A 32 5.97 -5.67 5.94
C PRO A 32 6.98 -4.80 6.68
N GLU A 33 8.15 -5.36 6.96
CA GLU A 33 9.28 -4.60 7.49
C GLU A 33 9.60 -3.42 6.56
N ILE A 34 9.80 -2.22 7.13
CA ILE A 34 10.05 -0.99 6.38
C ILE A 34 11.55 -0.86 6.19
N ALA A 35 12.02 -0.93 4.95
CA ALA A 35 13.44 -0.90 4.60
C ALA A 35 13.78 0.17 3.55
N SER A 36 12.85 1.07 3.23
CA SER A 36 13.08 2.21 2.33
C SER A 36 12.25 3.42 2.73
N HIS A 37 12.63 4.57 2.20
CA HIS A 37 11.86 5.81 2.36
C HIS A 37 10.46 5.70 1.74
N GLU A 38 10.33 5.06 0.58
CA GLU A 38 9.06 4.85 -0.11
C GLU A 38 8.11 3.99 0.72
N ALA A 39 8.62 2.91 1.34
CA ALA A 39 7.84 2.06 2.25
C ALA A 39 7.40 2.81 3.52
N GLU A 40 8.21 3.73 4.02
CA GLU A 40 7.83 4.59 5.16
C GLU A 40 6.67 5.52 4.81
N VAL A 41 6.73 6.19 3.66
CA VAL A 41 5.65 7.07 3.16
C VAL A 41 4.36 6.27 2.96
N GLU A 42 4.46 5.07 2.36
CA GLU A 42 3.31 4.15 2.18
C GLU A 42 2.70 3.71 3.51
N ASN A 43 3.52 3.33 4.49
CA ASN A 43 3.06 2.93 5.81
C ASN A 43 2.36 4.08 6.55
N HIS A 44 2.89 5.29 6.50
CA HIS A 44 2.22 6.47 7.05
C HIS A 44 0.86 6.71 6.40
N ALA A 45 0.77 6.61 5.08
CA ALA A 45 -0.49 6.74 4.36
C ALA A 45 -1.49 5.66 4.77
N PHE A 46 -1.06 4.41 4.88
CA PHE A 46 -1.88 3.29 5.33
C PHE A 46 -2.44 3.51 6.74
N VAL A 47 -1.60 3.93 7.69
CA VAL A 47 -2.02 4.20 9.08
C VAL A 47 -3.06 5.32 9.13
N ILE A 48 -2.83 6.43 8.43
CA ILE A 48 -3.77 7.58 8.41
C ILE A 48 -5.10 7.18 7.76
N LEU A 49 -5.07 6.53 6.60
CA LEU A 49 -6.28 6.08 5.91
C LEU A 49 -7.09 5.10 6.76
N THR A 50 -6.41 4.19 7.45
CA THR A 50 -7.06 3.23 8.35
C THR A 50 -7.65 3.92 9.58
N ALA A 51 -6.91 4.84 10.20
CA ALA A 51 -7.37 5.61 11.35
C ALA A 51 -8.63 6.44 11.01
N VAL A 52 -8.75 6.94 9.78
CA VAL A 52 -9.96 7.63 9.30
C VAL A 52 -11.09 6.65 8.95
N SER A 53 -10.77 5.50 8.37
CA SER A 53 -11.75 4.51 7.90
C SER A 53 -12.45 3.76 9.04
N VAL A 54 -11.73 3.46 10.12
CA VAL A 54 -12.28 2.70 11.25
C VAL A 54 -13.48 3.40 11.92
N PRO A 55 -13.44 4.70 12.28
CA PRO A 55 -14.59 5.38 12.83
C PRO A 55 -15.80 5.42 11.88
N VAL A 56 -15.56 5.55 10.58
CA VAL A 56 -16.63 5.52 9.57
C VAL A 56 -17.29 4.14 9.52
N LEU A 57 -16.48 3.08 9.50
CA LEU A 57 -16.99 1.70 9.55
C LEU A 57 -17.78 1.44 10.83
N MET A 58 -17.24 1.83 11.99
CA MET A 58 -17.92 1.65 13.27
C MET A 58 -19.21 2.46 13.38
N PHE A 59 -19.28 3.64 12.74
CA PHE A 59 -20.51 4.40 12.65
C PHE A 59 -21.60 3.62 11.90
N VAL A 60 -21.27 3.00 10.79
CA VAL A 60 -22.21 2.18 10.02
C VAL A 60 -22.63 0.95 10.83
N VAL A 61 -21.67 0.21 11.40
CA VAL A 61 -21.95 -1.02 12.18
C VAL A 61 -22.84 -0.74 13.39
N VAL A 62 -22.49 0.29 14.18
CA VAL A 62 -23.30 0.68 15.36
C VAL A 62 -24.65 1.22 14.95
N GLY A 63 -24.73 2.02 13.89
CA GLY A 63 -25.99 2.53 13.34
C GLY A 63 -26.91 1.40 12.87
N MET A 64 -26.39 0.42 12.14
CA MET A 64 -27.15 -0.75 11.71
C MET A 64 -27.61 -1.59 12.91
N ALA A 65 -26.73 -1.89 13.85
CA ALA A 65 -27.08 -2.64 15.06
C ALA A 65 -28.16 -1.90 15.88
N TYR A 66 -27.99 -0.59 16.07
CA TYR A 66 -28.95 0.23 16.79
C TYR A 66 -30.32 0.22 16.12
N THR A 67 -30.38 0.40 14.79
CA THR A 67 -31.65 0.39 14.04
C THR A 67 -32.32 -0.98 14.09
N ALA A 68 -31.57 -2.05 13.87
CA ALA A 68 -32.07 -3.43 13.91
C ALA A 68 -32.64 -3.81 15.30
N LEU A 69 -31.98 -3.40 16.38
CA LEU A 69 -32.43 -3.71 17.74
C LEU A 69 -33.58 -2.80 18.21
N ARG A 70 -33.52 -1.52 17.85
CA ARG A 70 -34.46 -0.51 18.37
C ARG A 70 -35.75 -0.44 17.60
N PHE A 71 -35.69 -0.61 16.28
CA PHE A 71 -36.85 -0.47 15.38
C PHE A 71 -37.32 -1.83 14.83
N ARG A 72 -36.90 -2.91 15.43
CA ARG A 72 -37.41 -4.24 15.13
C ARG A 72 -38.93 -4.27 15.21
N ALA A 73 -39.57 -4.72 14.12
CA ALA A 73 -41.03 -4.92 14.09
C ALA A 73 -41.47 -5.86 15.21
N ARG A 74 -42.56 -5.49 15.87
CA ARG A 74 -43.27 -6.30 16.87
C ARG A 74 -44.72 -6.35 16.47
N ASP A 75 -45.32 -7.53 16.66
CA ASP A 75 -46.74 -7.73 16.33
C ASP A 75 -47.65 -6.66 16.98
N GLY A 76 -48.58 -6.10 16.19
CA GLY A 76 -49.58 -5.12 16.64
C GLY A 76 -49.09 -3.65 16.66
N ARG A 77 -47.96 -3.32 16.03
CA ARG A 77 -47.59 -1.92 15.80
C ARG A 77 -47.87 -1.50 14.36
N ASP A 78 -48.53 -0.38 14.20
CA ASP A 78 -48.69 0.27 12.91
C ASP A 78 -47.33 0.74 12.38
N ASP A 79 -47.18 0.76 11.07
CA ASP A 79 -46.00 1.32 10.41
C ASP A 79 -45.88 2.82 10.71
N ALA A 80 -44.67 3.27 10.95
CA ALA A 80 -44.40 4.69 11.11
C ALA A 80 -44.58 5.43 9.77
N PRO A 81 -45.04 6.70 9.79
CA PRO A 81 -45.19 7.49 8.57
C PRO A 81 -43.84 7.61 7.86
N ALA A 82 -43.86 7.55 6.53
CA ALA A 82 -42.63 7.63 5.70
C ALA A 82 -41.95 9.00 5.91
N ILE A 83 -40.64 8.95 6.17
CA ILE A 83 -39.82 10.16 6.25
C ILE A 83 -39.26 10.43 4.85
N HIS A 84 -39.67 11.55 4.23
CA HIS A 84 -39.32 11.90 2.85
C HIS A 84 -38.02 12.71 2.70
N GLY A 85 -37.13 12.69 3.70
CA GLY A 85 -35.84 13.34 3.67
C GLY A 85 -35.67 14.49 4.66
N HIS A 86 -34.42 14.88 4.89
CA HIS A 86 -34.06 16.00 5.75
C HIS A 86 -32.90 16.76 5.10
N SER A 87 -33.22 17.85 4.39
CA SER A 87 -32.25 18.57 3.54
C SER A 87 -31.00 19.02 4.31
N SER A 88 -31.14 19.51 5.54
CA SER A 88 -29.96 19.94 6.34
C SER A 88 -29.04 18.78 6.69
N LEU A 89 -29.59 17.60 6.98
CA LEU A 89 -28.78 16.39 7.26
C LEU A 89 -28.06 15.91 6.01
N GLN A 90 -28.75 15.93 4.86
CA GLN A 90 -28.17 15.53 3.58
C GLN A 90 -27.04 16.46 3.15
N ILE A 91 -27.26 17.79 3.25
CA ILE A 91 -26.22 18.79 2.95
C ILE A 91 -25.06 18.67 3.92
N GLY A 92 -25.33 18.55 5.22
CA GLY A 92 -24.27 18.37 6.23
C GLY A 92 -23.43 17.14 5.97
N TRP A 93 -24.05 16.00 5.67
CA TRP A 93 -23.34 14.77 5.30
C TRP A 93 -22.50 14.96 4.04
N LEU A 94 -23.07 15.53 2.98
CA LEU A 94 -22.36 15.79 1.73
C LEU A 94 -21.12 16.67 1.95
N VAL A 95 -21.26 17.76 2.70
CA VAL A 95 -20.15 18.68 3.00
C VAL A 95 -19.04 17.96 3.77
N VAL A 96 -19.37 17.24 4.83
CA VAL A 96 -18.38 16.52 5.66
C VAL A 96 -17.62 15.48 4.84
N THR A 97 -18.35 14.65 4.08
CA THR A 97 -17.70 13.60 3.26
C THR A 97 -16.86 14.21 2.14
N THR A 98 -17.31 15.28 1.50
CA THR A 98 -16.55 15.96 0.44
C THR A 98 -15.26 16.57 1.00
N LEU A 99 -15.30 17.25 2.13
CA LEU A 99 -14.10 17.82 2.76
C LEU A 99 -13.11 16.73 3.19
N MET A 100 -13.62 15.62 3.72
CA MET A 100 -12.79 14.47 4.06
C MET A 100 -12.06 13.90 2.84
N VAL A 101 -12.80 13.67 1.73
CA VAL A 101 -12.21 13.14 0.48
C VAL A 101 -11.20 14.10 -0.10
N ILE A 102 -11.49 15.41 -0.14
CA ILE A 102 -10.54 16.44 -0.60
C ILE A 102 -9.27 16.42 0.27
N GLY A 103 -9.40 16.35 1.59
CA GLY A 103 -8.26 16.28 2.50
C GLY A 103 -7.38 15.05 2.25
N LEU A 104 -7.99 13.87 2.11
CA LEU A 104 -7.28 12.63 1.79
C LEU A 104 -6.63 12.66 0.41
N PHE A 105 -7.31 13.25 -0.59
CA PHE A 105 -6.75 13.44 -1.93
C PHE A 105 -5.49 14.33 -1.90
N ILE A 106 -5.57 15.47 -1.23
CA ILE A 106 -4.43 16.39 -1.09
C ILE A 106 -3.26 15.67 -0.40
N TYR A 107 -3.54 14.98 0.70
CA TYR A 107 -2.51 14.21 1.43
C TYR A 107 -1.86 13.15 0.54
N GLY A 108 -2.65 12.34 -0.17
CA GLY A 108 -2.13 11.32 -1.09
C GLY A 108 -1.35 11.90 -2.27
N ALA A 109 -1.78 13.07 -2.79
CA ALA A 109 -1.06 13.75 -3.86
C ALA A 109 0.34 14.22 -3.40
N PHE A 110 0.48 14.73 -2.18
CA PHE A 110 1.78 15.09 -1.62
C PHE A 110 2.68 13.86 -1.46
N GLY A 111 2.18 12.76 -0.89
CA GLY A 111 2.94 11.50 -0.78
C GLY A 111 3.38 10.96 -2.14
N LEU A 112 2.52 11.03 -3.16
CA LEU A 112 2.88 10.61 -4.51
C LEU A 112 3.99 11.48 -5.13
N VAL A 113 3.95 12.80 -4.91
CA VAL A 113 5.00 13.72 -5.36
C VAL A 113 6.31 13.45 -4.61
N GLU A 114 6.26 13.13 -3.32
CA GLU A 114 7.43 12.78 -2.52
C GLU A 114 8.13 11.52 -3.06
N ILE A 115 7.37 10.45 -3.35
CA ILE A 115 7.90 9.20 -3.90
C ILE A 115 8.46 9.40 -5.32
N ARG A 116 7.76 10.18 -6.18
CA ARG A 116 8.10 10.32 -7.62
C ARG A 116 8.92 11.58 -7.96
N GLY A 117 8.94 12.56 -7.09
CA GLY A 117 9.37 13.93 -7.42
C GLY A 117 10.87 14.11 -7.70
N ALA A 118 11.75 13.26 -7.21
CA ALA A 118 13.19 13.34 -7.48
C ALA A 118 13.55 12.31 -8.58
N GLN A 119 13.62 12.76 -9.82
CA GLN A 119 13.98 11.89 -10.96
C GLN A 119 15.49 11.64 -11.11
N GLN A 120 16.33 12.25 -10.30
CA GLN A 120 17.77 11.97 -10.29
C GLN A 120 18.02 10.75 -9.40
N ALA A 121 18.51 9.67 -10.00
CA ALA A 121 18.96 8.48 -9.31
C ALA A 121 20.50 8.42 -9.32
N ASP A 122 21.03 7.89 -8.24
CA ASP A 122 22.47 7.67 -8.09
C ASP A 122 22.89 6.37 -8.79
N TYR A 123 21.93 5.47 -8.96
CA TYR A 123 22.17 4.11 -9.50
C TYR A 123 21.01 3.68 -10.40
N GLU A 124 21.31 2.99 -11.51
CA GLU A 124 20.31 2.42 -12.43
C GLU A 124 20.46 0.92 -12.53
N ILE A 125 19.33 0.21 -12.48
CA ILE A 125 19.26 -1.25 -12.65
C ILE A 125 18.13 -1.57 -13.63
N LEU A 126 18.42 -2.40 -14.63
CA LEU A 126 17.41 -2.91 -15.55
C LEU A 126 16.86 -4.23 -15.00
N VAL A 127 15.54 -4.33 -14.94
CA VAL A 127 14.83 -5.48 -14.38
C VAL A 127 14.03 -6.17 -15.46
N HIS A 128 14.34 -7.43 -15.72
CA HIS A 128 13.67 -8.21 -16.75
C HIS A 128 12.86 -9.36 -16.14
N GLY A 129 11.53 -9.33 -16.41
CA GLY A 129 10.63 -10.43 -16.12
C GLY A 129 10.59 -11.43 -17.27
N LYS A 130 10.72 -12.72 -16.96
CA LYS A 130 10.50 -13.82 -17.91
C LYS A 130 9.95 -15.02 -17.14
N GLN A 131 9.06 -15.79 -17.73
CA GLN A 131 8.45 -16.98 -17.13
C GLN A 131 9.51 -18.01 -16.73
N TRP A 132 9.78 -18.26 -15.48
CA TRP A 132 9.25 -17.71 -14.24
C TRP A 132 10.42 -17.30 -13.35
N GLN A 133 11.19 -16.33 -13.81
CA GLN A 133 12.40 -15.83 -13.14
C GLN A 133 12.53 -14.32 -13.36
N TRP A 134 13.23 -13.69 -12.46
CA TRP A 134 13.73 -12.32 -12.58
C TRP A 134 15.20 -12.33 -12.97
N SER A 135 15.63 -11.33 -13.72
CA SER A 135 17.04 -11.00 -13.92
C SER A 135 17.25 -9.50 -13.79
N PHE A 136 18.41 -9.15 -13.32
CA PHE A 136 18.78 -7.78 -12.98
C PHE A 136 20.10 -7.45 -13.65
N ASP A 137 20.09 -6.45 -14.51
CA ASP A 137 21.29 -5.97 -15.21
C ASP A 137 21.78 -4.68 -14.56
N TYR A 138 23.08 -4.61 -14.35
CA TYR A 138 23.80 -3.49 -13.75
C TYR A 138 24.66 -2.82 -14.83
N PRO A 139 24.14 -1.83 -15.59
CA PRO A 139 24.81 -1.26 -16.76
C PRO A 139 26.17 -0.66 -16.41
N ALA A 140 26.28 0.04 -15.28
CA ALA A 140 27.52 0.67 -14.85
C ALA A 140 28.67 -0.33 -14.58
N ALA A 141 28.30 -1.55 -14.15
CA ALA A 141 29.27 -2.63 -13.87
C ALA A 141 29.42 -3.63 -15.03
N HIS A 142 28.57 -3.55 -16.07
CA HIS A 142 28.43 -4.55 -17.14
C HIS A 142 28.18 -5.98 -16.61
N LYS A 143 27.30 -6.11 -15.60
CA LYS A 143 27.01 -7.36 -14.90
C LYS A 143 25.54 -7.69 -14.93
N THR A 144 25.21 -8.99 -14.83
CA THR A 144 23.85 -9.50 -14.69
C THR A 144 23.72 -10.49 -13.54
N SER A 145 22.59 -10.52 -12.88
CA SER A 145 22.30 -11.45 -11.77
C SER A 145 20.84 -11.89 -11.76
N LYS A 146 20.55 -12.96 -11.01
CA LYS A 146 19.20 -13.42 -10.68
C LYS A 146 18.70 -12.92 -9.32
N GLU A 147 19.58 -12.32 -8.54
CA GLU A 147 19.29 -11.68 -7.27
C GLU A 147 19.50 -10.18 -7.42
N LEU A 148 18.68 -9.40 -6.74
CA LEU A 148 18.78 -7.95 -6.74
C LEU A 148 19.66 -7.51 -5.57
N TYR A 149 20.69 -6.71 -5.85
CA TYR A 149 21.47 -6.01 -4.83
C TYR A 149 21.37 -4.50 -5.05
N VAL A 150 21.17 -3.76 -3.97
CA VAL A 150 21.01 -2.30 -4.03
C VAL A 150 21.81 -1.64 -2.90
N PRO A 151 22.41 -0.47 -3.14
CA PRO A 151 23.16 0.24 -2.13
C PRO A 151 22.23 0.93 -1.12
N VAL A 152 22.56 0.84 0.18
CA VAL A 152 21.86 1.56 1.23
C VAL A 152 22.11 3.07 1.10
N GLY A 153 21.07 3.87 1.38
CA GLY A 153 21.16 5.34 1.39
C GLY A 153 21.26 6.02 0.02
N GLN A 154 21.27 5.26 -1.07
CA GLN A 154 21.32 5.81 -2.43
C GLN A 154 19.97 5.62 -3.14
N ARG A 155 19.62 6.57 -4.00
CA ARG A 155 18.41 6.45 -4.81
C ARG A 155 18.66 5.60 -6.04
N VAL A 156 17.93 4.49 -6.15
CA VAL A 156 18.03 3.53 -7.24
C VAL A 156 16.84 3.69 -8.19
N HIS A 157 17.13 3.81 -9.48
CA HIS A 157 16.16 3.79 -10.56
C HIS A 157 16.06 2.36 -11.11
N LEU A 158 14.88 1.78 -11.03
CA LEU A 158 14.55 0.48 -11.61
C LEU A 158 13.80 0.69 -12.93
N VAL A 159 14.40 0.27 -14.03
CA VAL A 159 13.74 0.22 -15.35
C VAL A 159 13.27 -1.22 -15.57
N ILE A 160 11.97 -1.41 -15.66
CA ILE A 160 11.35 -2.72 -15.55
C ILE A 160 10.64 -3.07 -16.86
N ASP A 161 10.97 -4.21 -17.43
CA ASP A 161 10.31 -4.73 -18.62
C ASP A 161 10.04 -6.24 -18.52
N SER A 162 9.41 -6.78 -19.55
CA SER A 162 9.15 -8.20 -19.71
C SER A 162 9.44 -8.65 -21.13
N ASN A 163 9.90 -9.89 -21.26
CA ASN A 163 10.21 -10.52 -22.54
C ASN A 163 9.11 -11.47 -23.05
N ASP A 164 8.02 -11.69 -22.28
CA ASP A 164 6.96 -12.66 -22.66
C ASP A 164 5.57 -12.24 -22.19
N ALA A 165 5.20 -12.48 -20.95
CA ALA A 165 3.91 -12.12 -20.38
C ALA A 165 4.02 -10.85 -19.50
N ILE A 166 2.89 -10.30 -19.08
CA ILE A 166 2.91 -9.28 -18.02
C ILE A 166 3.27 -9.97 -16.71
N HIS A 167 4.24 -9.38 -15.99
CA HIS A 167 4.60 -9.69 -14.62
C HIS A 167 4.45 -8.43 -13.77
N SER A 168 4.61 -8.52 -12.46
CA SER A 168 4.68 -7.34 -11.59
C SER A 168 5.79 -7.56 -10.56
N LEU A 169 6.80 -6.70 -10.61
CA LEU A 169 7.87 -6.68 -9.60
C LEU A 169 7.30 -6.14 -8.30
N TRP A 170 7.31 -6.95 -7.26
CA TRP A 170 6.87 -6.54 -5.94
C TRP A 170 7.97 -6.73 -4.91
N LEU A 171 8.36 -5.63 -4.28
CA LEU A 171 9.36 -5.50 -3.21
C LEU A 171 8.62 -5.00 -1.96
N PRO A 172 7.95 -5.88 -1.18
CA PRO A 172 7.06 -5.45 -0.09
C PRO A 172 7.76 -4.54 0.93
N SER A 173 8.98 -4.90 1.35
CA SER A 173 9.74 -4.14 2.36
C SER A 173 10.34 -2.83 1.84
N LEU A 174 10.39 -2.66 0.51
CA LEU A 174 10.88 -1.44 -0.13
C LEU A 174 9.76 -0.57 -0.73
N GLY A 175 8.49 -0.93 -0.51
CA GLY A 175 7.34 -0.13 -0.95
C GLY A 175 7.20 -0.03 -2.47
N VAL A 176 7.63 -1.05 -3.23
CA VAL A 176 7.55 -1.05 -4.69
C VAL A 176 6.67 -2.17 -5.18
N LYS A 177 5.69 -1.82 -6.00
CA LYS A 177 4.95 -2.75 -6.84
C LYS A 177 4.76 -2.11 -8.21
N GLN A 178 5.44 -2.65 -9.23
CA GLN A 178 5.45 -2.08 -10.58
C GLN A 178 5.35 -3.19 -11.63
N ASP A 179 4.45 -3.01 -12.59
CA ASP A 179 4.24 -3.99 -13.65
C ASP A 179 5.41 -4.00 -14.65
N ALA A 180 5.81 -5.21 -15.05
CA ALA A 180 6.73 -5.49 -16.14
C ALA A 180 5.91 -5.85 -17.39
N VAL A 181 5.85 -4.91 -18.36
CA VAL A 181 4.95 -5.00 -19.51
C VAL A 181 5.76 -5.25 -20.78
N PRO A 182 5.45 -6.30 -21.58
CA PRO A 182 6.16 -6.56 -22.83
C PRO A 182 6.12 -5.36 -23.79
N GLY A 183 7.29 -4.93 -24.26
CA GLY A 183 7.42 -3.84 -25.22
C GLY A 183 7.15 -2.42 -24.66
N ARG A 184 6.94 -2.29 -23.36
CA ARG A 184 6.72 -1.00 -22.68
C ARG A 184 7.46 -0.98 -21.33
N PRO A 185 8.70 -0.47 -21.29
CA PRO A 185 9.40 -0.30 -20.03
C PRO A 185 8.60 0.59 -19.06
N THR A 186 8.59 0.19 -17.81
CA THR A 186 8.02 0.96 -16.68
C THR A 186 9.14 1.30 -15.71
N GLU A 187 8.88 2.23 -14.79
CA GLU A 187 9.90 2.77 -13.91
C GLU A 187 9.44 2.76 -12.47
N ALA A 188 10.37 2.47 -11.56
CA ALA A 188 10.19 2.65 -10.13
C ALA A 188 11.48 3.23 -9.52
N TYR A 189 11.32 3.92 -8.41
CA TYR A 189 12.43 4.49 -7.64
C TYR A 189 12.37 3.96 -6.22
N ILE A 190 13.53 3.63 -5.66
CA ILE A 190 13.65 3.21 -4.27
C ILE A 190 14.87 3.89 -3.63
N THR A 191 14.73 4.23 -2.36
CA THR A 191 15.80 4.74 -1.52
C THR A 191 15.90 3.83 -0.29
N PRO A 192 16.68 2.73 -0.37
CA PRO A 192 16.83 1.79 0.74
C PRO A 192 17.44 2.46 1.96
N THR A 193 16.89 2.20 3.15
CA THR A 193 17.33 2.82 4.42
C THR A 193 17.92 1.83 5.41
N GLU A 194 17.55 0.54 5.29
CA GLU A 194 17.98 -0.50 6.23
C GLU A 194 18.67 -1.65 5.48
N GLU A 195 19.88 -2.01 5.90
CA GLU A 195 20.61 -3.16 5.37
C GLU A 195 19.90 -4.46 5.74
N GLY A 196 19.88 -5.42 4.80
CA GLY A 196 19.23 -6.70 5.01
C GLY A 196 18.87 -7.39 3.71
N THR A 197 18.25 -8.57 3.82
CA THR A 197 17.78 -9.33 2.66
C THR A 197 16.26 -9.48 2.75
N TYR A 198 15.56 -9.04 1.71
CA TYR A 198 14.11 -8.97 1.64
C TYR A 198 13.58 -9.74 0.45
N SER A 199 12.27 -10.04 0.47
CA SER A 199 11.63 -10.81 -0.58
C SER A 199 11.35 -9.99 -1.84
N VAL A 200 11.53 -10.61 -2.99
CA VAL A 200 11.07 -10.15 -4.31
C VAL A 200 10.08 -11.18 -4.85
N MET A 201 8.90 -10.74 -5.24
CA MET A 201 7.83 -11.62 -5.72
C MET A 201 7.23 -11.11 -7.02
N CYS A 202 6.69 -12.02 -7.83
CA CYS A 202 5.79 -11.65 -8.91
C CYS A 202 4.38 -11.44 -8.37
N ALA A 203 3.76 -10.30 -8.65
CA ALA A 203 2.44 -9.93 -8.18
C ALA A 203 1.39 -9.79 -9.30
N GLU A 204 1.68 -10.29 -10.52
CA GLU A 204 0.73 -10.39 -11.63
C GLU A 204 0.73 -11.81 -12.17
N LEU A 205 -0.48 -12.39 -12.37
CA LEU A 205 -0.64 -13.78 -12.81
C LEU A 205 -0.02 -13.98 -14.21
N CYS A 206 1.16 -14.59 -14.25
CA CYS A 206 1.96 -14.78 -15.45
C CYS A 206 2.04 -16.24 -15.95
N GLY A 207 1.22 -17.14 -15.42
CA GLY A 207 1.12 -18.54 -15.86
C GLY A 207 1.40 -19.56 -14.75
N PHE A 208 1.71 -20.79 -15.11
CA PHE A 208 1.78 -21.93 -14.20
C PHE A 208 2.79 -21.76 -13.05
N GLY A 209 3.94 -21.16 -13.32
CA GLY A 209 5.01 -20.91 -12.32
C GLY A 209 4.91 -19.58 -11.60
N HIS A 210 3.78 -18.87 -11.68
CA HIS A 210 3.61 -17.56 -11.03
C HIS A 210 3.99 -17.56 -9.54
N THR A 211 3.55 -18.54 -8.79
CA THR A 211 3.76 -18.62 -7.34
C THR A 211 5.20 -18.91 -6.93
N ILE A 212 6.01 -19.44 -7.83
CA ILE A 212 7.45 -19.75 -7.60
C ILE A 212 8.37 -18.70 -8.21
N MET A 213 7.84 -17.70 -8.92
CA MET A 213 8.62 -16.59 -9.48
C MET A 213 8.99 -15.58 -8.38
N THR A 214 9.94 -16.01 -7.57
CA THR A 214 10.44 -15.26 -6.41
C THR A 214 11.95 -15.22 -6.41
N THR A 215 12.52 -14.17 -5.82
CA THR A 215 13.96 -14.04 -5.53
C THR A 215 14.13 -13.15 -4.30
N THR A 216 15.33 -12.63 -4.08
CA THR A 216 15.65 -11.74 -2.98
C THR A 216 16.20 -10.41 -3.48
N VAL A 217 16.01 -9.38 -2.67
CA VAL A 217 16.75 -8.12 -2.75
C VAL A 217 17.60 -7.98 -1.50
N THR A 218 18.89 -7.76 -1.68
CA THR A 218 19.84 -7.47 -0.60
C THR A 218 20.19 -6.00 -0.65
N VAL A 219 19.90 -5.31 0.43
CA VAL A 219 20.33 -3.93 0.69
C VAL A 219 21.67 -4.02 1.43
N ALA A 220 22.71 -3.47 0.84
CA ALA A 220 24.07 -3.59 1.36
C ALA A 220 24.84 -2.27 1.24
N SER A 221 25.98 -2.18 1.89
CA SER A 221 26.90 -1.07 1.70
C SER A 221 27.43 -1.02 0.26
N GLN A 222 27.87 0.15 -0.23
CA GLN A 222 28.45 0.26 -1.57
C GLN A 222 29.64 -0.69 -1.78
N SER A 223 30.50 -0.85 -0.77
CA SER A 223 31.66 -1.74 -0.85
C SER A 223 31.29 -3.23 -0.95
N GLU A 224 30.21 -3.63 -0.31
CA GLU A 224 29.68 -5.00 -0.43
C GLU A 224 29.03 -5.23 -1.78
N LEU A 225 28.26 -4.27 -2.28
CA LEU A 225 27.69 -4.32 -3.63
C LEU A 225 28.79 -4.44 -4.69
N ASP A 226 29.85 -3.63 -4.62
CA ASP A 226 30.95 -3.67 -5.56
C ASP A 226 31.69 -5.03 -5.53
N SER A 227 31.90 -5.56 -4.32
CA SER A 227 32.52 -6.87 -4.13
C SER A 227 31.64 -8.00 -4.69
N TRP A 228 30.35 -7.95 -4.44
CA TRP A 228 29.39 -8.92 -4.94
C TRP A 228 29.25 -8.85 -6.47
N LEU A 229 29.24 -7.64 -7.06
CA LEU A 229 29.18 -7.45 -8.51
C LEU A 229 30.41 -8.01 -9.23
N ALA A 230 31.61 -8.00 -8.60
CA ALA A 230 32.81 -8.55 -9.19
C ALA A 230 32.67 -10.04 -9.54
N ASP A 231 31.89 -10.78 -8.74
CA ASP A 231 31.68 -12.23 -8.89
C ASP A 231 30.48 -12.58 -9.81
N GLN A 232 29.70 -11.58 -10.27
CA GLN A 232 28.56 -11.85 -11.13
C GLN A 232 28.93 -12.08 -12.60
N ASP A 233 27.98 -12.70 -13.34
CA ASP A 233 28.15 -12.96 -14.76
C ASP A 233 28.23 -11.64 -15.57
N PRO A 234 28.99 -11.60 -16.68
CA PRO A 234 28.99 -10.46 -17.58
C PRO A 234 27.61 -10.30 -18.23
N MET A 235 27.16 -9.04 -18.36
CA MET A 235 25.93 -8.70 -19.08
C MET A 235 26.08 -9.13 -20.54
N LYS A 236 25.08 -9.80 -21.09
CA LYS A 236 25.04 -10.19 -22.50
C LYS A 236 24.62 -8.99 -23.34
N GLU A 237 25.38 -8.70 -24.39
CA GLU A 237 25.04 -7.72 -25.42
C GLU A 237 23.77 -8.09 -26.19
#